data_11a9f003e71801a8987e634de0afb739
#
_entry.id   11a9f003e71801a8987e634de0afb739
#
_cell.length_a   1.000
_cell.length_b   1.000
_cell.length_c   1.000
_cell.angle_alpha   90.00
_cell.angle_beta   90.00
_cell.angle_gamma   90.00
#
_symmetry.space_group_name_H-M   'P 1'
#
loop_
_entity.id
_entity.type
_entity.pdbx_description
1 polymer ?
#
loop_
_entity_poly.entity_id
_entity_poly.type
_entity_poly.pdbx_seq_one_letter_code
_entity_poly.pdbx_strand_id
1 'polypeptide(L)'
;GLASPGAREWSPRVLQATGIPEGWMPPLVDDATVAGTTPEGITIVRPGGHDTACAVHALGLAGDEVRLFISSGSWSLIGAAVPSPILDVAALRAGLTNEVRTDGGIRLLRTLTGFWLLQECQRSWNEPDTGALVEAAGDCASLGVVIDPDDELFASPGDMPDKIAQWCRSHYKVAPEGPAQTVRLILESLACAHAAYAQGLQDVVGDQLGPAAPIPPGGGGG
;
A
#
# COMPACT_ATOMS: atom_id res chain seq x y z
N GLY A 1 14.96 -0.15 3.04
CA GLY A 1 15.54 1.15 2.83
C GLY A 1 16.98 1.27 3.31
N LEU A 2 17.56 2.46 3.13
CA LEU A 2 18.96 2.73 3.53
C LEU A 2 19.10 3.06 5.03
N ALA A 3 18.03 3.51 5.66
CA ALA A 3 18.02 3.84 7.08
C ALA A 3 17.63 2.64 7.96
N SER A 4 18.17 2.59 9.16
CA SER A 4 17.77 1.67 10.21
C SER A 4 16.52 2.21 10.90
N PRO A 5 15.37 1.55 10.82
CA PRO A 5 14.12 2.10 11.37
C PRO A 5 14.14 2.22 12.90
N GLY A 6 14.89 1.36 13.58
CA GLY A 6 14.99 1.39 15.06
C GLY A 6 15.97 2.42 15.61
N ALA A 7 17.09 2.64 14.89
CA ALA A 7 18.14 3.55 15.34
C ALA A 7 18.00 4.98 14.79
N ARG A 8 17.13 5.20 13.80
CA ARG A 8 16.95 6.47 13.09
C ARG A 8 18.26 7.04 12.53
N GLU A 9 19.08 6.17 11.99
CA GLU A 9 20.36 6.46 11.37
C GLU A 9 20.50 5.76 10.03
N TRP A 10 21.39 6.24 9.18
CA TRP A 10 21.77 5.52 7.98
C TRP A 10 22.45 4.22 8.39
N SER A 11 22.05 3.10 7.78
CA SER A 11 22.61 1.79 8.09
C SER A 11 24.01 1.64 7.47
N PRO A 12 25.09 1.64 8.27
CA PRO A 12 26.45 1.49 7.71
C PRO A 12 26.61 0.19 6.94
N ARG A 13 25.96 -0.88 7.42
CA ARG A 13 25.98 -2.19 6.75
C ARG A 13 25.33 -2.16 5.37
N VAL A 14 24.20 -1.47 5.23
CA VAL A 14 23.48 -1.36 3.94
C VAL A 14 24.27 -0.44 3.00
N LEU A 15 24.78 0.69 3.49
CA LEU A 15 25.60 1.61 2.69
C LEU A 15 26.85 0.89 2.16
N GLN A 16 27.52 0.12 3.01
CA GLN A 16 28.68 -0.68 2.60
C GLN A 16 28.32 -1.73 1.55
N ALA A 17 27.22 -2.47 1.75
CA ALA A 17 26.77 -3.50 0.83
C ALA A 17 26.35 -2.95 -0.56
N THR A 18 25.88 -1.72 -0.60
CA THR A 18 25.44 -1.03 -1.84
C THR A 18 26.54 -0.17 -2.46
N GLY A 19 27.68 0.00 -1.80
CA GLY A 19 28.79 0.85 -2.26
C GLY A 19 28.47 2.35 -2.20
N ILE A 20 27.43 2.77 -1.45
CA ILE A 20 27.05 4.19 -1.31
C ILE A 20 27.95 4.84 -0.26
N PRO A 21 28.71 5.90 -0.62
CA PRO A 21 29.54 6.61 0.36
C PRO A 21 28.68 7.28 1.44
N GLU A 22 29.03 7.09 2.71
CA GLU A 22 28.32 7.70 3.82
C GLU A 22 28.26 9.24 3.72
N GLY A 23 29.32 9.86 3.23
CA GLY A 23 29.39 11.32 3.02
C GLY A 23 28.40 11.89 1.99
N TRP A 24 27.69 11.04 1.24
CA TRP A 24 26.60 11.46 0.36
C TRP A 24 25.25 11.54 1.07
N MET A 25 25.18 10.97 2.26
CA MET A 25 23.93 10.88 3.00
C MET A 25 23.67 12.15 3.80
N PRO A 26 22.54 12.85 3.58
CA PRO A 26 22.18 14.02 4.39
C PRO A 26 21.83 13.59 5.83
N PRO A 27 21.89 14.52 6.81
CA PRO A 27 21.41 14.23 8.15
C PRO A 27 19.94 13.81 8.13
N LEU A 28 19.60 12.75 8.86
CA LEU A 28 18.21 12.40 9.15
C LEU A 28 17.65 13.41 10.15
N VAL A 29 16.45 13.87 9.90
CA VAL A 29 15.74 14.82 10.75
C VAL A 29 14.33 14.34 11.02
N ASP A 30 13.77 14.72 12.15
CA ASP A 30 12.40 14.39 12.50
C ASP A 30 11.40 15.18 11.65
N ASP A 31 10.23 14.58 11.44
CA ASP A 31 9.08 15.23 10.83
C ASP A 31 8.57 16.40 11.71
N ALA A 32 7.77 17.28 11.12
CA ALA A 32 7.19 18.45 11.79
C ALA A 32 8.22 19.41 12.43
N THR A 33 9.47 19.39 11.98
CA THR A 33 10.53 20.28 12.45
C THR A 33 10.66 21.53 11.59
N VAL A 34 11.11 22.63 12.20
CA VAL A 34 11.42 23.87 11.47
C VAL A 34 12.66 23.67 10.61
N ALA A 35 12.52 23.89 9.31
CA ALA A 35 13.61 23.83 8.35
C ALA A 35 14.38 25.14 8.23
N GLY A 36 13.74 26.26 8.56
CA GLY A 36 14.29 27.60 8.46
C GLY A 36 13.20 28.66 8.39
N THR A 37 13.61 29.89 8.03
CA THR A 37 12.71 31.01 7.82
C THR A 37 13.12 31.71 6.53
N THR A 38 12.14 32.11 5.70
CA THR A 38 12.43 32.89 4.49
C THR A 38 12.90 34.28 4.85
N PRO A 39 13.51 35.04 3.89
CA PRO A 39 13.87 36.43 4.11
C PRO A 39 12.68 37.34 4.53
N GLU A 40 11.47 36.98 4.11
CA GLU A 40 10.22 37.66 4.43
C GLU A 40 9.65 37.28 5.81
N GLY A 41 10.33 36.40 6.57
CA GLY A 41 9.92 35.99 7.91
C GLY A 41 8.95 34.83 7.96
N ILE A 42 8.71 34.12 6.85
CA ILE A 42 7.82 32.94 6.81
C ILE A 42 8.58 31.69 7.32
N THR A 43 8.03 31.04 8.34
CA THR A 43 8.61 29.81 8.86
C THR A 43 8.37 28.65 7.90
N ILE A 44 9.44 27.94 7.54
CA ILE A 44 9.39 26.73 6.72
C ILE A 44 9.38 25.53 7.65
N VAL A 45 8.33 24.72 7.60
CA VAL A 45 8.18 23.49 8.39
C VAL A 45 8.29 22.28 7.47
N ARG A 46 9.02 21.25 7.88
CA ARG A 46 9.02 19.95 7.20
C ARG A 46 7.74 19.21 7.59
N PRO A 47 6.90 18.82 6.62
CA PRO A 47 5.80 17.91 6.89
C PRO A 47 6.34 16.48 7.13
N GLY A 48 5.44 15.50 7.29
CA GLY A 48 5.80 14.10 7.25
C GLY A 48 6.50 13.74 5.94
N GLY A 49 7.53 12.92 6.01
CA GLY A 49 8.41 12.59 4.87
C GLY A 49 7.74 11.75 3.77
N HIS A 50 6.50 11.28 4.00
CA HIS A 50 5.73 10.45 3.06
C HIS A 50 4.23 10.75 3.21
N ASP A 51 3.52 10.94 2.09
CA ASP A 51 2.08 11.28 2.06
C ASP A 51 1.21 10.25 2.78
N THR A 52 1.44 8.96 2.55
CA THR A 52 0.73 7.89 3.25
C THR A 52 1.04 7.86 4.75
N ALA A 53 2.25 8.28 5.19
CA ALA A 53 2.55 8.45 6.62
C ALA A 53 1.69 9.55 7.23
N CYS A 54 1.52 10.65 6.51
CA CYS A 54 0.67 11.75 6.92
C CYS A 54 -0.81 11.32 6.97
N ALA A 55 -1.28 10.56 5.98
CA ALA A 55 -2.64 10.03 5.95
C ALA A 55 -2.93 9.09 7.13
N VAL A 56 -2.02 8.15 7.42
CA VAL A 56 -2.13 7.25 8.57
C VAL A 56 -2.11 8.03 9.90
N HIS A 57 -1.27 9.07 10.00
CA HIS A 57 -1.26 9.95 11.16
C HIS A 57 -2.59 10.70 11.34
N ALA A 58 -3.17 11.19 10.25
CA ALA A 58 -4.46 11.89 10.26
C ALA A 58 -5.63 10.99 10.70
N LEU A 59 -5.51 9.66 10.58
CA LEU A 59 -6.48 8.70 11.12
C LEU A 59 -6.40 8.55 12.67
N GLY A 60 -5.51 9.29 13.33
CA GLY A 60 -5.32 9.19 14.77
C GLY A 60 -4.63 7.89 15.20
N LEU A 61 -3.91 7.23 14.32
CA LEU A 61 -3.17 6.00 14.59
C LEU A 61 -1.79 6.30 15.24
N ALA A 62 -1.78 7.21 16.21
CA ALA A 62 -0.60 7.58 16.98
C ALA A 62 -0.54 6.82 18.31
N GLY A 63 0.65 6.77 18.92
CA GLY A 63 0.86 6.14 20.22
C GLY A 63 1.15 4.65 20.14
N ASP A 64 0.92 3.94 21.26
CA ASP A 64 1.35 2.54 21.45
C ASP A 64 0.28 1.51 21.06
N GLU A 65 -0.92 1.97 20.73
CA GLU A 65 -2.00 1.06 20.32
C GLU A 65 -1.77 0.53 18.91
N VAL A 66 -1.77 -0.80 18.78
CA VAL A 66 -1.59 -1.47 17.49
C VAL A 66 -2.92 -1.49 16.73
N ARG A 67 -2.99 -0.78 15.63
CA ARG A 67 -4.20 -0.66 14.80
C ARG A 67 -3.93 -0.98 13.34
N LEU A 68 -4.82 -1.78 12.76
CA LEU A 68 -4.82 -2.08 11.33
C LEU A 68 -5.28 -0.85 10.53
N PHE A 69 -4.63 -0.64 9.38
CA PHE A 69 -5.08 0.30 8.36
C PHE A 69 -4.99 -0.31 6.97
N ILE A 70 -5.86 0.15 6.08
CA ILE A 70 -5.81 -0.12 4.65
C ILE A 70 -5.87 1.23 3.93
N SER A 71 -4.89 1.49 3.08
CA SER A 71 -4.89 2.64 2.16
C SER A 71 -5.08 2.10 0.76
N SER A 72 -6.28 2.31 0.20
CA SER A 72 -6.65 1.77 -1.10
C SER A 72 -6.57 2.86 -2.18
N GLY A 73 -5.74 2.63 -3.17
CA GLY A 73 -5.49 3.52 -4.30
C GLY A 73 -5.03 2.74 -5.52
N SER A 74 -4.33 3.36 -6.46
CA SER A 74 -3.68 2.65 -7.58
C SER A 74 -2.75 1.55 -7.08
N TRP A 75 -1.99 1.85 -6.02
CA TRP A 75 -1.35 0.90 -5.12
C TRP A 75 -2.16 0.83 -3.83
N SER A 76 -2.31 -0.35 -3.28
CA SER A 76 -2.89 -0.53 -1.96
C SER A 76 -1.81 -0.85 -0.94
N LEU A 77 -1.99 -0.32 0.27
CA LEU A 77 -1.13 -0.61 1.41
C LEU A 77 -2.02 -1.22 2.50
N ILE A 78 -1.57 -2.32 3.06
CA ILE A 78 -2.16 -2.89 4.26
C ILE A 78 -1.10 -2.97 5.34
N GLY A 79 -1.42 -2.51 6.54
CA GLY A 79 -0.43 -2.45 7.60
C GLY A 79 -1.02 -2.25 8.98
N ALA A 80 -0.13 -2.24 9.96
CA ALA A 80 -0.44 -1.88 11.34
C ALA A 80 0.49 -0.77 11.82
N ALA A 81 -0.08 0.17 12.58
CA ALA A 81 0.70 1.09 13.38
C ALA A 81 1.24 0.34 14.60
N VAL A 82 2.55 0.27 14.75
CA VAL A 82 3.22 -0.42 15.86
C VAL A 82 4.22 0.52 16.55
N PRO A 83 4.51 0.34 17.86
CA PRO A 83 5.40 1.25 18.56
C PRO A 83 6.88 1.08 18.17
N SER A 84 7.27 -0.11 17.74
CA SER A 84 8.67 -0.44 17.41
C SER A 84 8.76 -1.33 16.18
N PRO A 85 9.92 -1.36 15.48
CA PRO A 85 10.12 -2.20 14.30
C PRO A 85 10.01 -3.70 14.63
N ILE A 86 9.37 -4.46 13.73
CA ILE A 86 9.34 -5.92 13.77
C ILE A 86 10.23 -6.44 12.63
N LEU A 87 11.36 -7.05 12.99
CA LEU A 87 12.43 -7.44 12.06
C LEU A 87 12.69 -8.95 12.08
N ASP A 88 11.69 -9.72 12.46
CA ASP A 88 11.80 -11.18 12.52
C ASP A 88 11.58 -11.86 11.17
N VAL A 89 11.79 -13.19 11.16
CA VAL A 89 11.64 -14.00 9.96
C VAL A 89 10.17 -14.10 9.53
N ALA A 90 9.22 -13.99 10.46
CA ALA A 90 7.80 -14.05 10.15
C ALA A 90 7.39 -12.80 9.36
N ALA A 91 7.79 -11.61 9.80
CA ALA A 91 7.57 -10.37 9.07
C ALA A 91 8.19 -10.38 7.66
N LEU A 92 9.42 -10.91 7.54
CA LEU A 92 10.08 -11.06 6.25
C LEU A 92 9.30 -12.00 5.31
N ARG A 93 8.86 -13.16 5.80
CA ARG A 93 8.08 -14.13 5.02
C ARG A 93 6.72 -13.59 4.60
N ALA A 94 6.10 -12.77 5.44
CA ALA A 94 4.86 -12.07 5.13
C ALA A 94 5.06 -10.89 4.15
N GLY A 95 6.31 -10.59 3.77
CA GLY A 95 6.63 -9.48 2.86
C GLY A 95 6.39 -8.11 3.49
N LEU A 96 6.45 -8.00 4.83
CA LEU A 96 6.20 -6.77 5.56
C LEU A 96 7.46 -5.91 5.62
N THR A 97 7.27 -4.60 5.50
CA THR A 97 8.30 -3.58 5.64
C THR A 97 8.01 -2.68 6.83
N ASN A 98 9.07 -2.12 7.42
CA ASN A 98 8.97 -1.15 8.50
C ASN A 98 9.22 0.25 7.96
N GLU A 99 8.24 1.13 8.09
CA GLU A 99 8.34 2.53 7.71
C GLU A 99 8.06 3.44 8.91
N VAL A 100 8.85 4.50 9.03
CA VAL A 100 8.70 5.43 10.17
C VAL A 100 7.40 6.22 10.04
N ARG A 101 6.67 6.36 11.15
CA ARG A 101 5.52 7.26 11.30
C ARG A 101 6.00 8.67 11.64
N THR A 102 5.14 9.66 11.41
CA THR A 102 5.42 11.06 11.75
C THR A 102 5.61 11.31 13.25
N ASP A 103 5.03 10.46 14.12
CA ASP A 103 5.21 10.52 15.57
C ASP A 103 6.37 9.65 16.10
N GLY A 104 7.11 9.05 15.17
CA GLY A 104 8.29 8.25 15.49
C GLY A 104 8.05 6.77 15.75
N GLY A 105 6.80 6.31 15.75
CA GLY A 105 6.47 4.88 15.71
C GLY A 105 6.71 4.28 14.32
N ILE A 106 6.22 3.08 14.09
CA ILE A 106 6.41 2.33 12.86
C ILE A 106 5.07 2.02 12.21
N ARG A 107 5.03 2.07 10.90
CA ARG A 107 4.05 1.44 10.05
C ARG A 107 4.65 0.13 9.56
N LEU A 108 4.20 -0.97 10.11
CA LEU A 108 4.51 -2.30 9.60
C LEU A 108 3.51 -2.59 8.48
N LEU A 109 3.94 -2.66 7.23
CA LEU A 109 3.02 -2.71 6.11
C LEU A 109 3.55 -3.55 4.94
N ARG A 110 2.62 -3.92 4.08
CA ARG A 110 2.90 -4.46 2.75
C ARG A 110 2.17 -3.64 1.70
N THR A 111 2.83 -3.41 0.58
CA THR A 111 2.24 -2.85 -0.64
C THR A 111 1.76 -3.98 -1.52
N LEU A 112 0.60 -3.80 -2.14
CA LEU A 112 0.05 -4.69 -3.17
C LEU A 112 -0.49 -3.85 -4.33
N THR A 113 -0.63 -4.48 -5.49
CA THR A 113 -1.32 -3.88 -6.62
C THR A 113 -2.76 -3.58 -6.25
N GLY A 114 -3.18 -2.33 -6.39
CA GLY A 114 -4.53 -1.87 -6.07
C GLY A 114 -5.38 -1.64 -7.32
N PHE A 115 -6.00 -0.46 -7.41
CA PHE A 115 -6.85 -0.09 -8.55
C PHE A 115 -6.08 0.15 -9.86
N TRP A 116 -4.77 -0.03 -9.87
CA TRP A 116 -3.97 -0.04 -11.10
C TRP A 116 -4.57 -0.96 -12.17
N LEU A 117 -5.01 -2.17 -11.80
CA LEU A 117 -5.64 -3.11 -12.72
C LEU A 117 -6.89 -2.52 -13.37
N LEU A 118 -7.76 -1.89 -12.56
CA LEU A 118 -8.97 -1.23 -13.05
C LEU A 118 -8.63 -0.04 -13.94
N GLN A 119 -7.69 0.80 -13.53
CA GLN A 119 -7.26 1.97 -14.29
C GLN A 119 -6.67 1.60 -15.65
N GLU A 120 -5.89 0.53 -15.74
CA GLU A 120 -5.37 0.02 -17.00
C GLU A 120 -6.48 -0.57 -17.89
N CYS A 121 -7.46 -1.25 -17.30
CA CYS A 121 -8.65 -1.70 -18.03
C CYS A 121 -9.43 -0.50 -18.59
N GLN A 122 -9.67 0.53 -17.79
CA GLN A 122 -10.35 1.76 -18.21
C GLN A 122 -9.63 2.43 -19.40
N ARG A 123 -8.30 2.50 -19.34
CA ARG A 123 -7.51 3.03 -20.48
C ARG A 123 -7.69 2.18 -21.73
N SER A 124 -7.68 0.87 -21.61
CA SER A 124 -7.86 -0.05 -22.74
C SER A 124 -9.25 0.05 -23.36
N TRP A 125 -10.29 0.26 -22.54
CA TRP A 125 -11.68 0.42 -23.01
C TRP A 125 -12.02 1.84 -23.42
N ASN A 126 -11.17 2.83 -23.12
CA ASN A 126 -11.45 4.25 -23.23
C ASN A 126 -12.72 4.65 -22.44
N GLU A 127 -12.90 4.06 -21.25
CA GLU A 127 -14.05 4.27 -20.38
C GLU A 127 -13.61 4.96 -19.06
N PRO A 128 -13.83 6.27 -18.94
CA PRO A 128 -13.37 7.02 -17.78
C PRO A 128 -14.30 6.92 -16.55
N ASP A 129 -15.58 6.49 -16.73
CA ASP A 129 -16.56 6.46 -15.64
C ASP A 129 -16.38 5.22 -14.76
N THR A 130 -15.60 5.40 -13.70
CA THR A 130 -15.38 4.35 -12.69
C THR A 130 -16.68 3.98 -11.97
N GLY A 131 -17.55 4.96 -11.71
CA GLY A 131 -18.82 4.73 -11.00
C GLY A 131 -19.74 3.78 -11.77
N ALA A 132 -19.94 4.06 -13.07
CA ALA A 132 -20.74 3.21 -13.95
C ALA A 132 -20.18 1.78 -14.07
N LEU A 133 -18.86 1.64 -14.15
CA LEU A 133 -18.19 0.32 -14.19
C LEU A 133 -18.39 -0.47 -12.90
N VAL A 134 -18.27 0.17 -11.74
CA VAL A 134 -18.46 -0.47 -10.42
C VAL A 134 -19.94 -0.86 -10.22
N GLU A 135 -20.89 -0.01 -10.61
CA GLU A 135 -22.31 -0.33 -10.57
C GLU A 135 -22.64 -1.55 -11.43
N ALA A 136 -22.20 -1.55 -12.70
CA ALA A 136 -22.36 -2.68 -13.59
C ALA A 136 -21.70 -3.98 -13.07
N ALA A 137 -20.56 -3.86 -12.41
CA ALA A 137 -19.89 -4.99 -11.75
C ALA A 137 -20.72 -5.52 -10.57
N GLY A 138 -21.41 -4.65 -9.83
CA GLY A 138 -22.33 -5.04 -8.75
C GLY A 138 -23.47 -5.90 -9.23
N ASP A 139 -24.00 -5.61 -10.40
CA ASP A 139 -25.16 -6.29 -10.99
C ASP A 139 -24.81 -7.58 -11.73
N CYS A 140 -23.54 -7.81 -12.07
CA CYS A 140 -23.15 -9.01 -12.78
C CYS A 140 -22.81 -10.18 -11.82
N ALA A 141 -22.93 -11.42 -12.32
CA ALA A 141 -22.56 -12.60 -11.57
C ALA A 141 -21.02 -12.70 -11.38
N SER A 142 -20.60 -13.15 -10.19
CA SER A 142 -19.20 -13.49 -9.94
C SER A 142 -18.74 -14.61 -10.87
N LEU A 143 -17.49 -14.56 -11.30
CA LEU A 143 -16.85 -15.63 -12.06
C LEU A 143 -16.48 -16.83 -11.15
N GLY A 144 -16.53 -16.65 -9.82
CA GLY A 144 -16.22 -17.66 -8.82
C GLY A 144 -14.72 -18.02 -8.74
N VAL A 145 -13.85 -17.16 -9.28
CA VAL A 145 -12.40 -17.28 -9.22
C VAL A 145 -11.78 -15.95 -8.83
N VAL A 146 -10.52 -15.96 -8.43
CA VAL A 146 -9.75 -14.76 -8.11
C VAL A 146 -8.40 -14.80 -8.82
N ILE A 147 -7.87 -13.65 -9.20
CA ILE A 147 -6.52 -13.51 -9.72
C ILE A 147 -5.57 -13.08 -8.59
N ASP A 148 -4.29 -13.37 -8.75
CA ASP A 148 -3.26 -12.74 -7.93
C ASP A 148 -2.96 -11.34 -8.49
N PRO A 149 -3.33 -10.24 -7.81
CA PRO A 149 -3.11 -8.91 -8.33
C PRO A 149 -1.63 -8.52 -8.43
N ASP A 150 -0.74 -9.23 -7.73
CA ASP A 150 0.70 -9.01 -7.74
C ASP A 150 1.46 -9.89 -8.75
N ASP A 151 0.74 -10.65 -9.62
CA ASP A 151 1.35 -11.44 -10.68
C ASP A 151 2.14 -10.55 -11.65
N GLU A 152 3.35 -10.97 -12.03
CA GLU A 152 4.26 -10.22 -12.92
C GLU A 152 3.62 -9.85 -14.27
N LEU A 153 2.65 -10.63 -14.73
CA LEU A 153 1.91 -10.35 -15.97
C LEU A 153 1.22 -8.99 -15.92
N PHE A 154 0.79 -8.56 -14.73
CA PHE A 154 0.05 -7.33 -14.50
C PHE A 154 0.94 -6.11 -14.21
N ALA A 155 2.25 -6.31 -14.02
CA ALA A 155 3.17 -5.23 -13.64
C ALA A 155 3.35 -4.17 -14.75
N SER A 156 3.19 -4.54 -16.02
CA SER A 156 3.38 -3.63 -17.14
C SER A 156 2.04 -3.08 -17.66
N PRO A 157 1.98 -1.81 -18.11
CA PRO A 157 0.76 -1.22 -18.68
C PRO A 157 0.36 -1.87 -20.01
N GLY A 158 -0.88 -1.56 -20.44
CA GLY A 158 -1.44 -1.97 -21.74
C GLY A 158 -2.05 -3.36 -21.73
N ASP A 159 -3.09 -3.51 -22.54
CA ASP A 159 -3.83 -4.76 -22.79
C ASP A 159 -4.28 -5.50 -21.52
N MET A 160 -4.55 -4.75 -20.45
CA MET A 160 -4.86 -5.34 -19.16
C MET A 160 -6.09 -6.26 -19.16
N PRO A 161 -7.19 -5.96 -19.87
CA PRO A 161 -8.31 -6.88 -19.96
C PRO A 161 -7.91 -8.23 -20.57
N ASP A 162 -7.08 -8.21 -21.61
CA ASP A 162 -6.61 -9.43 -22.29
C ASP A 162 -5.65 -10.23 -21.41
N LYS A 163 -4.76 -9.56 -20.68
CA LYS A 163 -3.88 -10.19 -19.69
C LYS A 163 -4.67 -10.89 -18.59
N ILE A 164 -5.69 -10.24 -18.03
CA ILE A 164 -6.57 -10.83 -17.02
C ILE A 164 -7.30 -12.05 -17.59
N ALA A 165 -7.87 -11.93 -18.78
CA ALA A 165 -8.55 -13.04 -19.45
C ALA A 165 -7.61 -14.21 -19.75
N GLN A 166 -6.37 -13.93 -20.19
CA GLN A 166 -5.34 -14.93 -20.43
C GLN A 166 -4.95 -15.65 -19.14
N TRP A 167 -4.72 -14.89 -18.07
CA TRP A 167 -4.38 -15.44 -16.75
C TRP A 167 -5.49 -16.39 -16.24
N CYS A 168 -6.75 -15.96 -16.31
CA CYS A 168 -7.90 -16.78 -15.92
C CYS A 168 -8.03 -18.07 -16.77
N ARG A 169 -7.86 -17.97 -18.08
CA ARG A 169 -7.89 -19.16 -18.95
C ARG A 169 -6.79 -20.15 -18.62
N SER A 170 -5.60 -19.67 -18.29
CA SER A 170 -4.47 -20.55 -17.98
C SER A 170 -4.65 -21.27 -16.65
N HIS A 171 -5.19 -20.60 -15.63
CA HIS A 171 -5.33 -21.13 -14.27
C HIS A 171 -6.66 -21.87 -14.03
N TYR A 172 -7.77 -21.33 -14.57
CA TYR A 172 -9.12 -21.81 -14.23
C TYR A 172 -9.94 -22.29 -15.43
N LYS A 173 -9.45 -22.17 -16.66
CA LYS A 173 -10.16 -22.51 -17.91
C LYS A 173 -11.43 -21.67 -18.14
N VAL A 174 -11.55 -20.52 -17.49
CA VAL A 174 -12.61 -19.53 -17.66
C VAL A 174 -12.01 -18.17 -17.97
N ALA A 175 -12.82 -17.21 -18.41
CA ALA A 175 -12.40 -15.83 -18.59
C ALA A 175 -13.59 -14.91 -18.37
N PRO A 176 -13.37 -13.66 -17.89
CA PRO A 176 -14.44 -12.70 -17.75
C PRO A 176 -14.98 -12.28 -19.14
N GLU A 177 -16.29 -12.06 -19.21
CA GLU A 177 -16.99 -11.61 -20.41
C GLU A 177 -17.31 -10.11 -20.28
N GLY A 178 -16.52 -9.28 -20.97
CA GLY A 178 -16.69 -7.84 -21.02
C GLY A 178 -16.29 -7.07 -19.75
N PRO A 179 -16.49 -5.74 -19.76
CA PRO A 179 -15.99 -4.86 -18.70
C PRO A 179 -16.58 -5.14 -17.31
N ALA A 180 -17.89 -5.34 -17.19
CA ALA A 180 -18.55 -5.52 -15.89
C ALA A 180 -18.01 -6.74 -15.13
N GLN A 181 -17.88 -7.89 -15.80
CA GLN A 181 -17.37 -9.08 -15.16
C GLN A 181 -15.86 -9.01 -14.88
N THR A 182 -15.09 -8.31 -15.73
CA THR A 182 -13.67 -8.03 -15.47
C THR A 182 -13.49 -7.17 -14.22
N VAL A 183 -14.27 -6.09 -14.09
CA VAL A 183 -14.23 -5.22 -12.90
C VAL A 183 -14.67 -5.98 -11.65
N ARG A 184 -15.73 -6.78 -11.73
CA ARG A 184 -16.17 -7.66 -10.63
C ARG A 184 -15.04 -8.58 -10.16
N LEU A 185 -14.39 -9.27 -11.09
CA LEU A 185 -13.25 -10.13 -10.81
C LEU A 185 -12.09 -9.38 -10.13
N ILE A 186 -11.73 -8.20 -10.62
CA ILE A 186 -10.69 -7.37 -10.02
C ILE A 186 -11.04 -7.02 -8.58
N LEU A 187 -12.25 -6.52 -8.32
CA LEU A 187 -12.67 -6.10 -6.98
C LEU A 187 -12.71 -7.27 -5.99
N GLU A 188 -13.23 -8.42 -6.40
CA GLU A 188 -13.23 -9.65 -5.58
C GLU A 188 -11.81 -10.14 -5.29
N SER A 189 -10.92 -10.08 -6.29
CA SER A 189 -9.52 -10.47 -6.13
C SER A 189 -8.78 -9.56 -5.16
N LEU A 190 -8.97 -8.23 -5.27
CA LEU A 190 -8.39 -7.28 -4.34
C LEU A 190 -8.92 -7.49 -2.92
N ALA A 191 -10.21 -7.74 -2.74
CA ALA A 191 -10.78 -8.02 -1.43
C ALA A 191 -10.18 -9.30 -0.80
N CYS A 192 -10.02 -10.37 -1.58
CA CYS A 192 -9.39 -11.59 -1.13
C CYS A 192 -7.90 -11.39 -0.78
N ALA A 193 -7.16 -10.63 -1.60
CA ALA A 193 -5.76 -10.31 -1.34
C ALA A 193 -5.60 -9.49 -0.04
N HIS A 194 -6.45 -8.47 0.16
CA HIS A 194 -6.46 -7.70 1.41
C HIS A 194 -6.75 -8.60 2.63
N ALA A 195 -7.72 -9.49 2.54
CA ALA A 195 -8.05 -10.41 3.63
C ALA A 195 -6.88 -11.36 3.97
N ALA A 196 -6.22 -11.91 2.94
CA ALA A 196 -5.06 -12.78 3.13
C ALA A 196 -3.88 -12.05 3.77
N TYR A 197 -3.61 -10.81 3.33
CA TYR A 197 -2.53 -10.01 3.90
C TYR A 197 -2.84 -9.50 5.31
N ALA A 198 -4.10 -9.19 5.61
CA ALA A 198 -4.54 -8.87 6.97
C ALA A 198 -4.29 -10.03 7.92
N GLN A 199 -4.58 -11.25 7.48
CA GLN A 199 -4.29 -12.46 8.27
C GLN A 199 -2.79 -12.63 8.49
N GLY A 200 -1.95 -12.50 7.46
CA GLY A 200 -0.50 -12.57 7.59
C GLY A 200 0.07 -11.49 8.52
N LEU A 201 -0.50 -10.29 8.51
CA LEU A 201 -0.13 -9.24 9.43
C LEU A 201 -0.53 -9.57 10.86
N GLN A 202 -1.73 -10.11 11.07
CA GLN A 202 -2.21 -10.56 12.38
C GLN A 202 -1.32 -11.67 12.95
N ASP A 203 -0.89 -12.61 12.14
CA ASP A 203 0.02 -13.69 12.55
C ASP A 203 1.38 -13.16 13.06
N VAL A 204 1.84 -12.02 12.51
CA VAL A 204 3.09 -11.38 12.89
C VAL A 204 2.91 -10.50 14.14
N VAL A 205 1.83 -9.72 14.21
CA VAL A 205 1.59 -8.77 15.30
C VAL A 205 0.94 -9.43 16.53
N GLY A 206 0.26 -10.57 16.32
CA GLY A 206 -0.40 -11.34 17.36
C GLY A 206 -1.66 -10.66 17.92
N ASP A 207 -2.01 -11.01 19.15
CA ASP A 207 -3.21 -10.53 19.84
C ASP A 207 -3.18 -9.01 20.18
N GLN A 208 -2.08 -8.31 19.87
CA GLN A 208 -1.96 -6.87 20.08
C GLN A 208 -2.76 -6.06 19.05
N LEU A 209 -3.23 -6.68 17.96
CA LEU A 209 -3.98 -5.99 16.92
C LEU A 209 -5.37 -5.60 17.45
N GLY A 210 -5.58 -4.32 17.68
CA GLY A 210 -6.89 -3.76 17.98
C GLY A 210 -7.84 -3.80 16.78
N PRO A 211 -9.13 -3.46 16.98
CA PRO A 211 -10.09 -3.42 15.89
C PRO A 211 -9.62 -2.46 14.79
N ALA A 212 -9.91 -2.81 13.54
CA ALA A 212 -9.56 -1.96 12.39
C ALA A 212 -10.13 -0.55 12.55
N ALA A 213 -9.29 0.46 12.37
CA ALA A 213 -9.77 1.84 12.36
C ALA A 213 -10.70 2.04 11.16
N PRO A 214 -11.89 2.62 11.35
CA PRO A 214 -12.76 2.94 10.22
C PRO A 214 -12.05 3.94 9.32
N ILE A 215 -11.96 3.64 8.03
CA ILE A 215 -11.46 4.58 7.03
C ILE A 215 -12.55 5.62 6.81
N PRO A 216 -12.30 6.93 7.05
CA PRO A 216 -13.29 7.94 6.71
C PRO A 216 -13.53 7.92 5.20
N PRO A 217 -14.80 8.02 4.75
CA PRO A 217 -15.09 8.19 3.34
C PRO A 217 -14.50 9.52 2.87
N GLY A 218 -13.59 9.49 1.88
CA GLY A 218 -13.09 10.72 1.28
C GLY A 218 -11.59 10.86 1.09
N GLY A 219 -10.78 9.84 1.33
CA GLY A 219 -9.35 9.85 1.00
C GLY A 219 -9.04 9.46 -0.44
N GLY A 220 -9.82 9.93 -1.39
CA GLY A 220 -9.54 9.76 -2.80
C GLY A 220 -8.73 10.96 -3.28
N GLY A 221 -7.43 10.78 -3.50
CA GLY A 221 -6.65 11.74 -4.24
C GLY A 221 -7.26 11.98 -5.62
N GLY A 222 -7.24 13.24 -6.03
CA GLY A 222 -7.59 13.68 -7.37
C GLY A 222 -6.65 13.14 -8.42
#